data_2dea12a4546150041de3eb0a06eaa248
#
_entry.id   2dea12a4546150041de3eb0a06eaa248
#
_cell.length_a   1.000
_cell.length_b   1.000
_cell.length_c   1.000
_cell.angle_alpha   90.00
_cell.angle_beta   90.00
_cell.angle_gamma   90.00
#
_symmetry.space_group_name_H-M   'P 1'
#
loop_
_entity.id
_entity.type
_entity.pdbx_description
1 polymer ?
#
loop_
_entity_poly.entity_id
_entity_poly.type
_entity_poly.pdbx_seq_one_letter_code
_entity_poly.pdbx_strand_id
1 'polypeptide(L)'
;MFEEQPAVKTSSSRRPVARASVAGGVPAPGELPFVSVVIPCFNEERFIGKVLENLAGQYAPARSEIIIVDGRSTDRTREAVAEFMRAYPNLRVRLVDNPARNIPAGVNLGINHARGDVIVRMDAHSIPSPNYVRHCVEQLAGAVEIAVVGMPWRIQPGAATATARAIALAVAHPFGIGDAKYRLPDRAATQFVDTVPFGVFRKSLWAEVGGFNEKLLANEDYDFHYRIRQRGGRILLDTSGHSLYFARPTIKLLAQQYFRYGTWKAQMVKLHPRSLRWRHLVAPAFVACVVMLAGLGLRWPAAWLALLLVVVPYTLLALLCAYQLSHRAREMRLMPIISLIFPVIHLTWGSSFLVGLLRGPRPTD
;
A
#
# COMPACT_ATOMS: atom_id res chain seq x y z
N MET A 1 38.23 -53.96 23.79
CA MET A 1 37.99 -52.94 24.84
C MET A 1 37.73 -51.67 24.09
N PHE A 2 36.48 -51.43 23.71
CA PHE A 2 36.05 -50.21 23.00
C PHE A 2 35.20 -49.39 23.98
N GLU A 3 35.71 -48.23 24.34
CA GLU A 3 35.01 -47.24 25.19
C GLU A 3 33.89 -46.55 24.42
N GLU A 4 32.66 -46.66 24.92
CA GLU A 4 31.50 -45.93 24.43
C GLU A 4 31.58 -44.46 24.90
N GLN A 5 31.53 -43.54 23.97
CA GLN A 5 31.31 -42.10 24.26
C GLN A 5 29.81 -41.81 24.43
N PRO A 6 29.41 -40.97 25.42
CA PRO A 6 28.00 -40.68 25.67
C PRO A 6 27.44 -39.66 24.68
N ALA A 7 26.24 -39.96 24.17
CA ALA A 7 25.46 -39.15 23.29
C ALA A 7 25.06 -37.81 23.93
N VAL A 8 25.42 -36.70 23.29
CA VAL A 8 25.01 -35.34 23.65
C VAL A 8 23.52 -35.16 23.28
N LYS A 9 22.65 -35.08 24.29
CA LYS A 9 21.24 -34.70 24.15
C LYS A 9 21.15 -33.22 23.89
N THR A 10 20.91 -32.79 22.64
CA THR A 10 20.50 -31.44 22.32
C THR A 10 18.99 -31.26 22.57
N SER A 11 18.62 -30.86 23.79
CA SER A 11 17.27 -30.39 24.07
C SER A 11 17.14 -28.92 23.62
N SER A 12 16.66 -28.66 22.41
CA SER A 12 16.21 -27.34 21.99
C SER A 12 14.80 -27.12 22.53
N SER A 13 14.71 -26.64 23.79
CA SER A 13 13.47 -26.10 24.32
C SER A 13 13.16 -24.76 23.61
N ARG A 14 12.39 -24.81 22.54
CA ARG A 14 11.71 -23.62 22.01
C ARG A 14 10.76 -23.12 23.09
N ARG A 15 11.13 -22.08 23.81
CA ARG A 15 10.19 -21.33 24.67
C ARG A 15 9.02 -20.89 23.79
N PRO A 16 7.76 -21.14 24.20
CA PRO A 16 6.61 -20.58 23.50
C PRO A 16 6.71 -19.05 23.60
N VAL A 17 6.75 -18.38 22.46
CA VAL A 17 6.61 -16.93 22.41
C VAL A 17 5.26 -16.60 23.05
N ALA A 18 5.28 -15.87 24.15
CA ALA A 18 4.09 -15.43 24.85
C ALA A 18 3.14 -14.78 23.82
N ARG A 19 1.93 -15.33 23.69
CA ARG A 19 0.84 -14.70 22.97
C ARG A 19 0.60 -13.34 23.64
N ALA A 20 1.04 -12.26 22.98
CA ALA A 20 0.67 -10.92 23.39
C ALA A 20 -0.86 -10.88 23.43
N SER A 21 -1.42 -10.53 24.57
CA SER A 21 -2.85 -10.37 24.75
C SER A 21 -3.29 -9.17 23.91
N VAL A 22 -3.96 -9.42 22.80
CA VAL A 22 -4.62 -8.40 21.95
C VAL A 22 -5.89 -7.86 22.65
N ALA A 23 -5.85 -7.73 23.96
CA ALA A 23 -6.95 -7.26 24.81
C ALA A 23 -6.83 -5.76 25.09
N GLY A 24 -6.82 -4.94 24.05
CA GLY A 24 -7.23 -3.54 24.15
C GLY A 24 -8.74 -3.48 23.98
N GLY A 25 -9.46 -2.85 24.94
CA GLY A 25 -10.88 -2.79 25.12
C GLY A 25 -11.77 -3.08 23.90
N VAL A 26 -12.24 -4.31 23.81
CA VAL A 26 -13.35 -4.66 22.89
C VAL A 26 -14.60 -4.04 23.52
N PRO A 27 -15.36 -3.16 22.83
CA PRO A 27 -16.63 -2.65 23.35
C PRO A 27 -17.54 -3.80 23.75
N ALA A 28 -18.40 -3.57 24.72
CA ALA A 28 -19.40 -4.56 25.11
C ALA A 28 -20.22 -5.01 23.88
N PRO A 29 -20.69 -6.27 23.81
CA PRO A 29 -21.49 -6.76 22.71
C PRO A 29 -22.68 -5.84 22.46
N GLY A 30 -22.73 -5.21 21.27
CA GLY A 30 -23.78 -4.26 20.88
C GLY A 30 -23.41 -2.79 20.96
N GLU A 31 -22.29 -2.40 21.57
CA GLU A 31 -21.84 -1.01 21.59
C GLU A 31 -20.87 -0.72 20.43
N LEU A 32 -21.22 0.26 19.59
CA LEU A 32 -20.34 0.70 18.49
C LEU A 32 -19.07 1.37 19.08
N PRO A 33 -17.86 0.97 18.69
CA PRO A 33 -16.62 1.63 19.13
C PRO A 33 -16.59 3.09 18.66
N PHE A 34 -15.83 3.93 19.35
CA PHE A 34 -15.55 5.26 18.83
C PHE A 34 -14.45 5.16 17.75
N VAL A 35 -14.72 5.75 16.57
CA VAL A 35 -13.85 5.66 15.39
C VAL A 35 -13.20 7.01 15.11
N SER A 36 -11.89 7.02 14.90
CA SER A 36 -11.16 8.18 14.40
C SER A 36 -10.65 7.92 13.00
N VAL A 37 -11.13 8.69 12.02
CA VAL A 37 -10.61 8.68 10.65
C VAL A 37 -9.44 9.65 10.58
N VAL A 38 -8.24 9.16 10.24
CA VAL A 38 -7.01 9.95 10.14
C VAL A 38 -6.60 10.09 8.68
N ILE A 39 -6.49 11.33 8.21
CA ILE A 39 -6.23 11.69 6.82
C ILE A 39 -4.99 12.57 6.74
N PRO A 40 -3.79 12.02 6.41
CA PRO A 40 -2.66 12.85 6.06
C PRO A 40 -2.93 13.55 4.73
N CYS A 41 -2.66 14.85 4.67
CA CYS A 41 -3.03 15.70 3.54
C CYS A 41 -1.90 16.67 3.19
N PHE A 42 -1.67 16.89 1.89
CA PHE A 42 -0.78 17.95 1.38
C PHE A 42 -1.13 18.29 -0.06
N ASN A 43 -1.63 19.52 -0.30
CA ASN A 43 -2.04 20.02 -1.61
C ASN A 43 -3.06 19.11 -2.32
N GLU A 44 -4.21 18.93 -1.66
CA GLU A 44 -5.29 18.04 -2.10
C GLU A 44 -6.63 18.82 -2.34
N GLU A 45 -6.55 20.10 -2.70
CA GLU A 45 -7.73 20.97 -2.94
C GLU A 45 -8.77 20.35 -3.88
N ARG A 46 -8.30 19.51 -4.85
CA ARG A 46 -9.16 18.88 -5.86
C ARG A 46 -10.00 17.72 -5.32
N PHE A 47 -9.58 17.10 -4.24
CA PHE A 47 -10.14 15.85 -3.76
C PHE A 47 -10.70 15.92 -2.34
N ILE A 48 -10.06 16.70 -1.45
CA ILE A 48 -10.35 16.64 -0.01
C ILE A 48 -11.83 16.90 0.31
N GLY A 49 -12.48 17.85 -0.33
CA GLY A 49 -13.92 18.13 -0.12
C GLY A 49 -14.78 16.90 -0.40
N LYS A 50 -14.57 16.25 -1.56
CA LYS A 50 -15.32 15.03 -1.95
C LYS A 50 -15.06 13.85 -1.00
N VAL A 51 -13.81 13.72 -0.52
CA VAL A 51 -13.45 12.67 0.44
C VAL A 51 -14.18 12.90 1.77
N LEU A 52 -14.19 14.12 2.27
CA LEU A 52 -14.88 14.48 3.51
C LEU A 52 -16.40 14.29 3.40
N GLU A 53 -17.03 14.72 2.31
CA GLU A 53 -18.44 14.49 2.03
C GLU A 53 -18.79 12.99 2.00
N ASN A 54 -17.95 12.18 1.37
CA ASN A 54 -18.13 10.73 1.35
C ASN A 54 -17.99 10.12 2.74
N LEU A 55 -17.06 10.58 3.56
CA LEU A 55 -16.82 10.07 4.90
C LEU A 55 -17.90 10.49 5.90
N ALA A 56 -18.61 11.58 5.66
CA ALA A 56 -19.68 12.10 6.54
C ALA A 56 -20.78 11.06 6.84
N GLY A 57 -21.07 10.17 5.88
CA GLY A 57 -22.12 9.13 6.01
C GLY A 57 -21.60 7.73 6.33
N GLN A 58 -20.28 7.54 6.53
CA GLN A 58 -19.68 6.20 6.66
C GLN A 58 -19.88 5.55 8.03
N TYR A 59 -20.09 6.33 9.07
CA TYR A 59 -20.26 5.86 10.44
C TYR A 59 -21.13 6.83 11.27
N ALA A 60 -21.59 6.39 12.44
CA ALA A 60 -22.44 7.20 13.30
C ALA A 60 -21.73 8.50 13.75
N PRO A 61 -22.28 9.70 13.50
CA PRO A 61 -21.62 10.98 13.81
C PRO A 61 -21.29 11.14 15.31
N ALA A 62 -22.14 10.62 16.19
CA ALA A 62 -21.93 10.66 17.64
C ALA A 62 -20.76 9.81 18.11
N ARG A 63 -20.34 8.80 17.30
CA ARG A 63 -19.30 7.82 17.60
C ARG A 63 -18.10 7.91 16.64
N SER A 64 -17.94 9.05 15.97
CA SER A 64 -16.79 9.24 15.06
C SER A 64 -16.24 10.65 15.10
N GLU A 65 -14.99 10.77 14.65
CA GLU A 65 -14.33 12.02 14.34
C GLU A 65 -13.46 11.86 13.09
N ILE A 66 -13.18 12.97 12.41
CA ILE A 66 -12.27 13.04 11.27
C ILE A 66 -11.12 13.98 11.65
N ILE A 67 -9.90 13.50 11.51
CA ILE A 67 -8.67 14.26 11.82
C ILE A 67 -7.89 14.41 10.51
N ILE A 68 -7.91 15.61 9.95
CA ILE A 68 -7.11 15.99 8.80
C ILE A 68 -5.76 16.47 9.31
N VAL A 69 -4.68 15.86 8.85
CA VAL A 69 -3.31 16.17 9.26
C VAL A 69 -2.59 16.80 8.09
N ASP A 70 -2.61 18.13 8.06
CA ASP A 70 -2.16 18.94 6.94
C ASP A 70 -0.65 19.20 6.97
N GLY A 71 0.05 18.81 5.93
CA GLY A 71 1.49 18.99 5.72
C GLY A 71 1.87 20.42 5.33
N ARG A 72 1.14 21.46 5.80
CA ARG A 72 1.26 22.87 5.43
C ARG A 72 1.01 23.06 3.94
N SER A 73 -0.19 22.69 3.50
CA SER A 73 -0.66 22.90 2.14
C SER A 73 -0.56 24.37 1.74
N THR A 74 -0.23 24.59 0.46
CA THR A 74 -0.04 25.92 -0.14
C THR A 74 -1.11 26.24 -1.19
N ASP A 75 -2.01 25.29 -1.45
CA ASP A 75 -3.20 25.43 -2.28
C ASP A 75 -4.45 25.68 -1.41
N ARG A 76 -5.64 25.56 -1.97
CA ARG A 76 -6.91 25.77 -1.25
C ARG A 76 -7.39 24.58 -0.41
N THR A 77 -6.51 23.64 -0.06
CA THR A 77 -6.86 22.47 0.76
C THR A 77 -7.46 22.87 2.11
N ARG A 78 -6.82 23.82 2.80
CA ARG A 78 -7.25 24.24 4.16
C ARG A 78 -8.58 24.98 4.11
N GLU A 79 -8.82 25.79 3.09
CA GLU A 79 -10.08 26.46 2.84
C GLU A 79 -11.21 25.47 2.60
N ALA A 80 -10.98 24.45 1.75
CA ALA A 80 -11.95 23.38 1.48
C ALA A 80 -12.32 22.60 2.75
N VAL A 81 -11.36 22.33 3.63
CA VAL A 81 -11.62 21.71 4.94
C VAL A 81 -12.45 22.63 5.83
N ALA A 82 -12.13 23.94 5.88
CA ALA A 82 -12.88 24.91 6.67
C ALA A 82 -14.33 25.10 6.15
N GLU A 83 -14.53 25.06 4.84
CA GLU A 83 -15.85 25.09 4.20
C GLU A 83 -16.68 23.85 4.59
N PHE A 84 -16.07 22.68 4.56
CA PHE A 84 -16.73 21.44 5.00
C PHE A 84 -17.11 21.50 6.49
N MET A 85 -16.21 21.96 7.38
CA MET A 85 -16.51 22.10 8.81
C MET A 85 -17.70 23.04 9.07
N ARG A 86 -17.85 24.12 8.29
CA ARG A 86 -19.01 25.01 8.39
C ARG A 86 -20.30 24.38 7.88
N ALA A 87 -20.22 23.60 6.80
CA ALA A 87 -21.38 22.92 6.22
C ALA A 87 -21.87 21.74 7.07
N TYR A 88 -21.01 21.12 7.85
CA TYR A 88 -21.32 19.95 8.68
C TYR A 88 -20.97 20.16 10.16
N PRO A 89 -21.60 21.12 10.87
CA PRO A 89 -21.25 21.50 12.25
C PRO A 89 -21.47 20.38 13.27
N ASN A 90 -22.29 19.38 12.95
CA ASN A 90 -22.56 18.23 13.81
C ASN A 90 -21.50 17.12 13.72
N LEU A 91 -20.56 17.22 12.75
CA LEU A 91 -19.45 16.29 12.64
C LEU A 91 -18.24 16.79 13.44
N ARG A 92 -17.59 15.89 14.15
CA ARG A 92 -16.33 16.19 14.84
C ARG A 92 -15.18 16.16 13.85
N VAL A 93 -14.82 17.31 13.29
CA VAL A 93 -13.72 17.44 12.33
C VAL A 93 -12.64 18.32 12.93
N ARG A 94 -11.38 17.91 12.82
CA ARG A 94 -10.23 18.67 13.28
C ARG A 94 -9.17 18.75 12.20
N LEU A 95 -8.57 19.93 12.07
CA LEU A 95 -7.40 20.17 11.23
C LEU A 95 -6.18 20.31 12.11
N VAL A 96 -5.15 19.50 11.89
CA VAL A 96 -3.90 19.45 12.66
C VAL A 96 -2.73 19.74 11.74
N ASP A 97 -1.82 20.61 12.13
CA ASP A 97 -0.60 20.91 11.36
C ASP A 97 0.42 19.78 11.48
N ASN A 98 0.97 19.34 10.35
CA ASN A 98 2.08 18.41 10.28
C ASN A 98 3.37 19.13 9.83
N PRO A 99 4.21 19.60 10.76
CA PRO A 99 5.45 20.30 10.40
C PRO A 99 6.47 19.39 9.68
N ALA A 100 6.42 18.09 9.88
CA ALA A 100 7.30 17.11 9.23
C ALA A 100 6.98 16.91 7.75
N ARG A 101 5.80 17.32 7.26
CA ARG A 101 5.37 17.32 5.85
C ARG A 101 5.50 15.96 5.16
N ASN A 102 5.43 14.87 5.90
CA ASN A 102 5.48 13.51 5.37
C ASN A 102 4.31 12.68 5.91
N ILE A 103 3.95 11.63 5.17
CA ILE A 103 2.75 10.82 5.44
C ILE A 103 2.88 10.08 6.78
N PRO A 104 3.93 9.29 7.07
CA PRO A 104 3.98 8.50 8.30
C PRO A 104 3.99 9.36 9.56
N ALA A 105 4.69 10.50 9.59
CA ALA A 105 4.64 11.44 10.71
C ALA A 105 3.23 12.05 10.85
N GLY A 106 2.58 12.39 9.73
CA GLY A 106 1.20 12.88 9.75
C GLY A 106 0.23 11.85 10.29
N VAL A 107 0.34 10.58 9.89
CA VAL A 107 -0.52 9.50 10.41
C VAL A 107 -0.29 9.30 11.90
N ASN A 108 0.97 9.22 12.37
CA ASN A 108 1.29 9.10 13.80
C ASN A 108 0.74 10.28 14.60
N LEU A 109 0.93 11.49 14.11
CA LEU A 109 0.41 12.71 14.76
C LEU A 109 -1.12 12.68 14.86
N GLY A 110 -1.81 12.30 13.77
CA GLY A 110 -3.26 12.17 13.77
C GLY A 110 -3.76 11.11 14.77
N ILE A 111 -3.10 9.95 14.83
CA ILE A 111 -3.45 8.89 15.78
C ILE A 111 -3.21 9.32 17.23
N ASN A 112 -2.15 10.09 17.51
CA ASN A 112 -1.93 10.65 18.84
C ASN A 112 -3.08 11.58 19.27
N HIS A 113 -3.62 12.37 18.33
CA HIS A 113 -4.77 13.24 18.57
C HIS A 113 -6.12 12.51 18.56
N ALA A 114 -6.16 11.26 18.11
CA ALA A 114 -7.38 10.47 18.01
C ALA A 114 -7.93 10.09 19.39
N ARG A 115 -9.26 10.20 19.53
CA ARG A 115 -10.00 9.75 20.72
C ARG A 115 -10.54 8.33 20.57
N GLY A 116 -10.64 7.85 19.32
CA GLY A 116 -11.23 6.57 18.98
C GLY A 116 -10.36 5.38 19.37
N ASP A 117 -11.03 4.30 19.77
CA ASP A 117 -10.41 3.00 20.00
C ASP A 117 -10.05 2.30 18.67
N VAL A 118 -10.75 2.67 17.61
CA VAL A 118 -10.52 2.20 16.25
C VAL A 118 -10.05 3.35 15.38
N ILE A 119 -8.96 3.11 14.67
CA ILE A 119 -8.36 4.04 13.71
C ILE A 119 -8.70 3.57 12.30
N VAL A 120 -9.15 4.51 11.46
CA VAL A 120 -9.28 4.36 10.02
C VAL A 120 -8.24 5.28 9.38
N ARG A 121 -7.18 4.70 8.81
CA ARG A 121 -6.23 5.47 8.00
C ARG A 121 -6.82 5.63 6.60
N MET A 122 -6.92 6.85 6.07
CA MET A 122 -7.45 7.12 4.73
C MET A 122 -6.58 8.15 4.01
N ASP A 123 -6.44 8.04 2.69
CA ASP A 123 -5.76 9.07 1.90
C ASP A 123 -6.73 10.20 1.51
N ALA A 124 -6.21 11.42 1.40
CA ALA A 124 -6.98 12.62 1.06
C ALA A 124 -7.54 12.64 -0.39
N HIS A 125 -7.15 11.67 -1.23
CA HIS A 125 -7.64 11.49 -2.60
C HIS A 125 -8.23 10.09 -2.85
N SER A 126 -8.74 9.43 -1.80
CA SER A 126 -9.36 8.12 -1.89
C SER A 126 -10.83 8.20 -1.50
N ILE A 127 -11.69 7.60 -2.30
CA ILE A 127 -13.15 7.61 -2.08
C ILE A 127 -13.58 6.18 -1.74
N PRO A 128 -13.86 5.88 -0.46
CA PRO A 128 -14.36 4.57 -0.05
C PRO A 128 -15.80 4.34 -0.54
N SER A 129 -16.16 3.08 -0.80
CA SER A 129 -17.53 2.67 -1.09
C SER A 129 -18.43 2.94 0.12
N PRO A 130 -19.76 3.04 -0.07
CA PRO A 130 -20.71 3.15 1.04
C PRO A 130 -20.48 2.07 2.08
N ASN A 131 -20.62 2.43 3.36
CA ASN A 131 -20.43 1.54 4.52
C ASN A 131 -19.01 0.94 4.68
N TYR A 132 -18.00 1.43 3.97
CA TYR A 132 -16.60 0.97 4.08
C TYR A 132 -16.14 0.94 5.54
N VAL A 133 -16.28 2.07 6.24
CA VAL A 133 -15.84 2.20 7.63
C VAL A 133 -16.59 1.23 8.53
N ARG A 134 -17.93 1.18 8.39
CA ARG A 134 -18.79 0.29 9.19
C ARG A 134 -18.39 -1.18 9.01
N HIS A 135 -18.31 -1.66 7.76
CA HIS A 135 -17.96 -3.06 7.48
C HIS A 135 -16.57 -3.42 8.00
N CYS A 136 -15.57 -2.53 7.82
CA CYS A 136 -14.23 -2.80 8.36
C CYS A 136 -14.24 -2.87 9.90
N VAL A 137 -15.01 -2.03 10.58
CA VAL A 137 -15.15 -2.07 12.04
C VAL A 137 -15.85 -3.36 12.50
N GLU A 138 -16.91 -3.79 11.81
CA GLU A 138 -17.60 -5.05 12.09
C GLU A 138 -16.69 -6.26 11.92
N GLN A 139 -15.92 -6.31 10.82
CA GLN A 139 -14.91 -7.37 10.59
C GLN A 139 -13.82 -7.38 11.66
N LEU A 140 -13.35 -6.19 12.07
CA LEU A 140 -12.34 -6.07 13.12
C LEU A 140 -12.87 -6.55 14.49
N ALA A 141 -14.16 -6.38 14.77
CA ALA A 141 -14.81 -6.86 15.99
C ALA A 141 -15.10 -8.37 15.94
N GLY A 142 -15.27 -8.95 14.75
CA GLY A 142 -15.74 -10.33 14.54
C GLY A 142 -14.72 -11.41 14.94
N ALA A 143 -13.43 -11.12 14.94
CA ALA A 143 -12.39 -12.10 15.31
C ALA A 143 -11.17 -11.43 15.92
N VAL A 144 -10.68 -11.98 17.02
CA VAL A 144 -9.52 -11.43 17.77
C VAL A 144 -8.22 -11.49 16.96
N GLU A 145 -8.06 -12.50 16.11
CA GLU A 145 -6.89 -12.63 15.25
C GLU A 145 -6.83 -11.57 14.13
N ILE A 146 -7.94 -10.94 13.78
CA ILE A 146 -7.96 -9.86 12.79
C ILE A 146 -7.38 -8.59 13.43
N ALA A 147 -6.18 -8.25 13.00
CA ALA A 147 -5.45 -7.10 13.50
C ALA A 147 -5.70 -5.84 12.67
N VAL A 148 -5.84 -6.00 11.34
CA VAL A 148 -6.11 -4.93 10.38
C VAL A 148 -7.11 -5.43 9.34
N VAL A 149 -8.04 -4.58 8.96
CA VAL A 149 -8.98 -4.80 7.86
C VAL A 149 -8.79 -3.70 6.82
N GLY A 150 -8.86 -4.04 5.56
CA GLY A 150 -8.92 -3.08 4.45
C GLY A 150 -9.62 -3.71 3.25
N MET A 151 -10.03 -2.87 2.29
CA MET A 151 -10.73 -3.31 1.09
C MET A 151 -9.88 -3.07 -0.16
N PRO A 152 -10.16 -3.78 -1.28
CA PRO A 152 -9.40 -3.60 -2.51
C PRO A 152 -9.62 -2.21 -3.11
N TRP A 153 -8.65 -1.80 -3.93
CA TRP A 153 -8.79 -0.64 -4.79
C TRP A 153 -9.58 -0.97 -6.05
N ARG A 154 -10.55 -0.12 -6.39
CA ARG A 154 -11.08 -0.02 -7.73
C ARG A 154 -10.33 1.09 -8.45
N ILE A 155 -9.39 0.70 -9.32
CA ILE A 155 -8.47 1.66 -9.96
C ILE A 155 -9.20 2.42 -11.07
N GLN A 156 -9.14 3.75 -11.00
CA GLN A 156 -9.73 4.68 -11.95
C GLN A 156 -8.64 5.47 -12.67
N PRO A 157 -8.89 5.94 -13.90
CA PRO A 157 -7.97 6.85 -14.59
C PRO A 157 -7.86 8.18 -13.85
N GLY A 158 -6.64 8.70 -13.67
CA GLY A 158 -6.40 10.00 -13.03
C GLY A 158 -6.71 11.22 -13.93
N ALA A 159 -7.08 10.98 -15.19
CA ALA A 159 -7.53 11.99 -16.14
C ALA A 159 -8.37 11.35 -17.26
N ALA A 160 -9.13 12.16 -18.00
CA ALA A 160 -9.96 11.71 -19.13
C ALA A 160 -9.15 11.51 -20.44
N THR A 161 -7.95 10.93 -20.35
CA THR A 161 -7.07 10.71 -21.50
C THR A 161 -6.87 9.21 -21.77
N ALA A 162 -6.54 8.84 -23.01
CA ALA A 162 -6.23 7.46 -23.38
C ALA A 162 -5.04 6.92 -22.57
N THR A 163 -4.01 7.75 -22.35
CA THR A 163 -2.85 7.38 -21.52
C THR A 163 -3.25 7.08 -20.08
N ALA A 164 -4.06 7.91 -19.45
CA ALA A 164 -4.52 7.68 -18.06
C ALA A 164 -5.37 6.40 -17.95
N ARG A 165 -6.23 6.11 -18.95
CA ARG A 165 -7.00 4.85 -19.03
C ARG A 165 -6.09 3.64 -19.18
N ALA A 166 -5.12 3.71 -20.10
CA ALA A 166 -4.15 2.65 -20.30
C ALA A 166 -3.33 2.36 -19.02
N ILE A 167 -2.91 3.41 -18.30
CA ILE A 167 -2.23 3.29 -17.01
C ILE A 167 -3.12 2.57 -15.99
N ALA A 168 -4.38 2.99 -15.83
CA ALA A 168 -5.30 2.38 -14.88
C ALA A 168 -5.49 0.88 -15.14
N LEU A 169 -5.62 0.48 -16.40
CA LEU A 169 -5.71 -0.94 -16.80
C LEU A 169 -4.42 -1.71 -16.49
N ALA A 170 -3.26 -1.16 -16.81
CA ALA A 170 -1.98 -1.82 -16.61
C ALA A 170 -1.64 -2.02 -15.12
N VAL A 171 -1.92 -1.01 -14.27
CA VAL A 171 -1.65 -1.10 -12.82
C VAL A 171 -2.72 -1.88 -12.04
N ALA A 172 -3.77 -2.37 -12.70
CA ALA A 172 -4.76 -3.32 -12.23
C ALA A 172 -4.51 -4.75 -12.75
N HIS A 173 -3.39 -5.01 -13.44
CA HIS A 173 -3.11 -6.31 -14.07
C HIS A 173 -1.93 -7.01 -13.39
N PRO A 174 -1.99 -8.36 -13.18
CA PRO A 174 -0.91 -9.11 -12.51
C PRO A 174 0.45 -8.95 -13.18
N PHE A 175 0.51 -8.84 -14.51
CA PHE A 175 1.76 -8.63 -15.22
C PHE A 175 2.43 -7.31 -14.83
N GLY A 176 1.64 -6.24 -14.54
CA GLY A 176 2.17 -4.94 -14.13
C GLY A 176 2.60 -4.86 -12.65
N ILE A 177 1.89 -5.58 -11.77
CA ILE A 177 2.03 -5.39 -10.30
C ILE A 177 2.25 -6.68 -9.51
N GLY A 178 2.38 -7.81 -10.18
CA GLY A 178 2.47 -9.12 -9.53
C GLY A 178 1.16 -9.52 -8.83
N ASP A 179 1.25 -10.08 -7.62
CA ASP A 179 0.11 -10.58 -6.85
C ASP A 179 -0.35 -9.64 -5.72
N ALA A 180 -0.22 -8.32 -5.92
CA ALA A 180 -0.76 -7.34 -4.97
C ALA A 180 -2.29 -7.39 -4.94
N LYS A 181 -2.85 -8.29 -4.12
CA LYS A 181 -4.28 -8.68 -4.11
C LYS A 181 -5.24 -7.48 -4.05
N TYR A 182 -4.91 -6.48 -3.25
CA TYR A 182 -5.74 -5.29 -3.11
C TYR A 182 -5.85 -4.42 -4.38
N ARG A 183 -5.00 -4.65 -5.39
CA ARG A 183 -5.06 -4.00 -6.72
C ARG A 183 -5.73 -4.85 -7.79
N LEU A 184 -6.16 -6.05 -7.44
CA LEU A 184 -6.75 -7.04 -8.35
C LEU A 184 -8.19 -7.38 -7.90
N PRO A 185 -9.12 -6.42 -7.86
CA PRO A 185 -10.46 -6.62 -7.28
C PRO A 185 -11.22 -7.77 -7.94
N ASP A 186 -11.09 -7.93 -9.25
CA ASP A 186 -11.80 -8.98 -10.01
C ASP A 186 -11.28 -10.41 -9.71
N ARG A 187 -10.16 -10.53 -9.01
CA ARG A 187 -9.51 -11.80 -8.64
C ARG A 187 -9.40 -11.99 -7.13
N ALA A 188 -9.86 -11.01 -6.36
CA ALA A 188 -9.77 -11.06 -4.91
C ALA A 188 -11.03 -11.73 -4.34
N ALA A 189 -10.81 -12.72 -3.46
CA ALA A 189 -11.80 -13.16 -2.48
C ALA A 189 -11.41 -12.56 -1.12
N THR A 190 -12.35 -12.46 -0.19
CA THR A 190 -12.04 -12.10 1.19
C THR A 190 -11.04 -13.10 1.75
N GLN A 191 -9.85 -12.63 2.10
CA GLN A 191 -8.72 -13.47 2.46
C GLN A 191 -7.70 -12.72 3.31
N PHE A 192 -6.85 -13.48 3.99
CA PHE A 192 -5.69 -12.90 4.66
C PHE A 192 -4.57 -12.63 3.66
N VAL A 193 -3.99 -11.42 3.79
CA VAL A 193 -2.95 -10.92 2.88
C VAL A 193 -1.75 -10.39 3.65
N ASP A 194 -0.72 -10.00 2.95
CA ASP A 194 0.46 -9.38 3.56
C ASP A 194 0.30 -7.88 3.84
N THR A 195 -0.58 -7.20 3.12
CA THR A 195 -0.87 -5.77 3.29
C THR A 195 -2.19 -5.40 2.63
N VAL A 196 -2.83 -4.36 3.14
CA VAL A 196 -4.00 -3.69 2.58
C VAL A 196 -3.73 -2.20 2.48
N PRO A 197 -4.38 -1.47 1.58
CA PRO A 197 -4.43 -0.02 1.65
C PRO A 197 -5.43 0.43 2.71
N PHE A 198 -5.27 1.63 3.24
CA PHE A 198 -6.26 2.27 4.12
C PHE A 198 -6.75 1.38 5.26
N GLY A 199 -5.80 0.85 6.02
CA GLY A 199 -6.08 -0.10 7.09
C GLY A 199 -6.93 0.48 8.21
N VAL A 200 -7.88 -0.36 8.68
CA VAL A 200 -8.67 -0.14 9.89
C VAL A 200 -8.15 -1.06 10.98
N PHE A 201 -7.79 -0.52 12.13
CA PHE A 201 -7.13 -1.25 13.21
C PHE A 201 -7.40 -0.62 14.58
N ARG A 202 -7.16 -1.38 15.66
CA ARG A 202 -7.28 -0.88 17.02
C ARG A 202 -6.14 0.09 17.35
N LYS A 203 -6.45 1.22 18.02
CA LYS A 203 -5.43 2.20 18.44
C LYS A 203 -4.38 1.56 19.36
N SER A 204 -4.79 0.64 20.24
CA SER A 204 -3.87 -0.11 21.10
C SER A 204 -2.80 -0.87 20.30
N LEU A 205 -3.19 -1.50 19.18
CA LEU A 205 -2.25 -2.20 18.30
C LEU A 205 -1.19 -1.26 17.70
N TRP A 206 -1.58 -0.03 17.32
CA TRP A 206 -0.63 0.98 16.86
C TRP A 206 0.41 1.31 17.95
N ALA A 207 -0.03 1.49 19.18
CA ALA A 207 0.87 1.75 20.29
C ALA A 207 1.80 0.56 20.59
N GLU A 208 1.27 -0.67 20.62
CA GLU A 208 2.04 -1.90 20.85
C GLU A 208 3.12 -2.15 19.80
N VAL A 209 2.83 -1.84 18.53
CA VAL A 209 3.76 -2.02 17.40
C VAL A 209 4.77 -0.88 17.30
N GLY A 210 4.52 0.24 17.98
CA GLY A 210 5.38 1.44 18.00
C GLY A 210 5.13 2.37 16.80
N GLY A 211 3.89 2.44 16.32
CA GLY A 211 3.47 3.39 15.29
C GLY A 211 3.99 3.10 13.89
N PHE A 212 3.76 4.05 12.98
CA PHE A 212 4.34 4.04 11.63
C PHE A 212 5.80 4.49 11.67
N ASN A 213 6.66 3.85 10.88
CA ASN A 213 8.07 4.22 10.78
C ASN A 213 8.24 5.50 9.96
N GLU A 214 8.53 6.62 10.61
CA GLU A 214 8.64 7.94 9.98
C GLU A 214 9.85 8.09 9.05
N LYS A 215 10.81 7.16 9.13
CA LYS A 215 11.95 7.09 8.21
C LYS A 215 11.61 6.44 6.87
N LEU A 216 10.43 5.83 6.72
CA LEU A 216 9.95 5.22 5.48
C LEU A 216 8.91 6.12 4.81
N LEU A 217 9.34 6.98 3.89
CA LEU A 217 8.45 7.91 3.19
C LEU A 217 7.56 7.23 2.12
N ALA A 218 7.72 5.93 1.89
CA ALA A 218 6.81 5.04 1.20
C ALA A 218 7.02 3.61 1.67
N ASN A 219 6.02 2.73 1.52
CA ASN A 219 5.92 1.40 2.13
C ASN A 219 5.80 1.44 3.67
N GLU A 220 5.42 2.56 4.25
CA GLU A 220 5.13 2.72 5.67
C GLU A 220 4.01 1.79 6.15
N ASP A 221 2.94 1.64 5.33
CA ASP A 221 1.84 0.68 5.58
C ASP A 221 2.36 -0.76 5.53
N TYR A 222 3.19 -1.10 4.54
CA TYR A 222 3.76 -2.44 4.41
C TYR A 222 4.67 -2.78 5.59
N ASP A 223 5.46 -1.83 6.09
CA ASP A 223 6.29 -1.97 7.29
C ASP A 223 5.42 -2.19 8.53
N PHE A 224 4.41 -1.36 8.72
CA PHE A 224 3.49 -1.45 9.85
C PHE A 224 2.78 -2.83 9.85
N HIS A 225 2.24 -3.26 8.71
CA HIS A 225 1.60 -4.57 8.56
C HIS A 225 2.59 -5.73 8.72
N TYR A 226 3.83 -5.56 8.28
CA TYR A 226 4.87 -6.58 8.49
C TYR A 226 5.15 -6.76 9.98
N ARG A 227 5.33 -5.68 10.75
CA ARG A 227 5.57 -5.75 12.20
C ARG A 227 4.40 -6.34 12.97
N ILE A 228 3.16 -6.06 12.55
CA ILE A 228 1.94 -6.68 13.10
C ILE A 228 1.97 -8.21 12.86
N ARG A 229 2.25 -8.64 11.62
CA ARG A 229 2.30 -10.07 11.28
C ARG A 229 3.41 -10.82 12.03
N GLN A 230 4.54 -10.17 12.31
CA GLN A 230 5.60 -10.77 13.12
C GLN A 230 5.15 -11.04 14.57
N ARG A 231 4.10 -10.35 15.03
CA ARG A 231 3.46 -10.55 16.34
C ARG A 231 2.25 -11.49 16.30
N GLY A 232 2.00 -12.13 15.15
CA GLY A 232 0.88 -13.08 14.98
C GLY A 232 -0.44 -12.45 14.56
N GLY A 233 -0.52 -11.11 14.42
CA GLY A 233 -1.71 -10.43 13.90
C GLY A 233 -1.94 -10.73 12.43
N ARG A 234 -3.20 -10.87 12.01
CA ARG A 234 -3.60 -11.17 10.63
C ARG A 234 -4.20 -9.94 9.95
N ILE A 235 -3.90 -9.78 8.67
CA ILE A 235 -4.38 -8.67 7.84
C ILE A 235 -5.48 -9.20 6.92
N LEU A 236 -6.70 -8.71 7.06
CA LEU A 236 -7.85 -9.12 6.25
C LEU A 236 -8.03 -8.16 5.08
N LEU A 237 -8.07 -8.69 3.86
CA LEU A 237 -8.60 -8.01 2.69
C LEU A 237 -10.07 -8.42 2.55
N ASP A 238 -10.97 -7.51 2.86
CA ASP A 238 -12.42 -7.70 2.73
C ASP A 238 -12.88 -7.20 1.37
N THR A 239 -13.54 -8.05 0.60
CA THR A 239 -14.01 -7.74 -0.77
C THR A 239 -15.49 -7.36 -0.83
N SER A 240 -16.15 -7.16 0.30
CA SER A 240 -17.55 -6.68 0.37
C SER A 240 -17.71 -5.23 -0.14
N GLY A 241 -16.61 -4.47 -0.18
CA GLY A 241 -16.56 -3.12 -0.69
C GLY A 241 -15.24 -2.83 -1.40
N HIS A 242 -14.98 -1.56 -1.64
CA HIS A 242 -13.76 -1.09 -2.30
C HIS A 242 -13.46 0.37 -1.95
N SER A 243 -12.30 0.84 -2.38
CA SER A 243 -11.97 2.26 -2.39
C SER A 243 -11.54 2.68 -3.79
N LEU A 244 -12.05 3.81 -4.28
CA LEU A 244 -11.59 4.34 -5.57
C LEU A 244 -10.17 4.86 -5.40
N TYR A 245 -9.28 4.42 -6.28
CA TYR A 245 -7.91 4.89 -6.38
C TYR A 245 -7.66 5.46 -7.77
N PHE A 246 -7.26 6.72 -7.86
CA PHE A 246 -6.96 7.37 -9.13
C PHE A 246 -5.49 7.15 -9.50
N ALA A 247 -5.25 6.38 -10.55
CA ALA A 247 -3.92 6.10 -11.08
C ALA A 247 -3.27 7.37 -11.64
N ARG A 248 -1.93 7.39 -11.74
CA ARG A 248 -1.22 8.55 -12.29
C ARG A 248 -1.67 8.87 -13.72
N PRO A 249 -1.91 10.16 -14.05
CA PRO A 249 -2.50 10.52 -15.35
C PRO A 249 -1.51 10.45 -16.52
N THR A 250 -0.19 10.42 -16.25
CA THR A 250 0.86 10.45 -17.27
C THR A 250 1.94 9.40 -17.02
N ILE A 251 2.62 8.96 -18.10
CA ILE A 251 3.74 7.99 -18.01
C ILE A 251 4.87 8.54 -17.13
N LYS A 252 5.18 9.84 -17.21
CA LYS A 252 6.22 10.49 -16.39
C LYS A 252 5.90 10.35 -14.89
N LEU A 253 4.69 10.69 -14.48
CA LEU A 253 4.27 10.57 -13.08
C LEU A 253 4.19 9.12 -12.61
N LEU A 254 3.80 8.20 -13.49
CA LEU A 254 3.84 6.77 -13.22
C LEU A 254 5.27 6.29 -12.98
N ALA A 255 6.22 6.64 -13.86
CA ALA A 255 7.62 6.29 -13.72
C ALA A 255 8.21 6.83 -12.41
N GLN A 256 7.92 8.08 -12.05
CA GLN A 256 8.33 8.69 -10.78
C GLN A 256 7.76 7.92 -9.58
N GLN A 257 6.50 7.51 -9.63
CA GLN A 257 5.86 6.73 -8.57
C GLN A 257 6.54 5.37 -8.40
N TYR A 258 6.77 4.63 -9.50
CA TYR A 258 7.40 3.32 -9.45
C TYR A 258 8.88 3.39 -9.07
N PHE A 259 9.58 4.44 -9.49
CA PHE A 259 10.94 4.72 -9.04
C PHE A 259 10.99 4.91 -7.51
N ARG A 260 10.09 5.74 -6.97
CA ARG A 260 9.94 5.93 -5.51
C ARG A 260 9.64 4.60 -4.81
N TYR A 261 8.69 3.83 -5.33
CA TYR A 261 8.31 2.55 -4.73
C TYR A 261 9.46 1.54 -4.68
N GLY A 262 10.23 1.39 -5.77
CA GLY A 262 11.39 0.49 -5.80
C GLY A 262 12.48 0.92 -4.81
N THR A 263 12.83 2.21 -4.79
CA THR A 263 13.81 2.75 -3.85
C THR A 263 13.43 2.47 -2.39
N TRP A 264 12.18 2.80 -2.00
CA TRP A 264 11.72 2.61 -0.63
C TRP A 264 11.50 1.14 -0.28
N LYS A 265 11.16 0.29 -1.28
CA LYS A 265 11.11 -1.15 -1.05
C LYS A 265 12.49 -1.73 -0.74
N ALA A 266 13.54 -1.24 -1.39
CA ALA A 266 14.91 -1.61 -1.06
C ALA A 266 15.28 -1.23 0.38
N GLN A 267 14.90 -0.02 0.85
CA GLN A 267 15.12 0.38 2.24
C GLN A 267 14.33 -0.50 3.22
N MET A 268 13.07 -0.81 2.90
CA MET A 268 12.24 -1.72 3.68
C MET A 268 12.88 -3.12 3.81
N VAL A 269 13.44 -3.65 2.72
CA VAL A 269 14.13 -4.96 2.72
C VAL A 269 15.40 -4.93 3.56
N LYS A 270 16.14 -3.82 3.58
CA LYS A 270 17.31 -3.67 4.47
C LYS A 270 16.91 -3.68 5.95
N LEU A 271 15.81 -3.02 6.31
CA LEU A 271 15.29 -3.04 7.66
C LEU A 271 14.74 -4.43 8.05
N HIS A 272 14.05 -5.07 7.11
CA HIS A 272 13.37 -6.33 7.31
C HIS A 272 13.64 -7.31 6.16
N PRO A 273 14.79 -8.00 6.11
CA PRO A 273 15.15 -8.92 5.00
C PRO A 273 14.10 -10.00 4.74
N ARG A 274 13.45 -10.51 5.79
CA ARG A 274 12.37 -11.50 5.69
C ARG A 274 11.05 -10.96 5.11
N SER A 275 10.95 -9.65 4.87
CA SER A 275 9.80 -9.03 4.21
C SER A 275 9.82 -9.19 2.69
N LEU A 276 10.95 -9.65 2.14
CA LEU A 276 11.13 -9.88 0.71
C LEU A 276 10.25 -11.04 0.24
N ARG A 277 9.50 -10.81 -0.83
CA ARG A 277 8.67 -11.81 -1.51
C ARG A 277 9.19 -12.03 -2.91
N TRP A 278 8.98 -13.22 -3.48
CA TRP A 278 9.44 -13.56 -4.83
C TRP A 278 9.04 -12.52 -5.90
N ARG A 279 7.80 -11.99 -5.81
CA ARG A 279 7.30 -10.94 -6.72
C ARG A 279 8.15 -9.65 -6.71
N HIS A 280 8.85 -9.37 -5.61
CA HIS A 280 9.73 -8.21 -5.51
C HIS A 280 11.08 -8.42 -6.21
N LEU A 281 11.40 -9.66 -6.60
CA LEU A 281 12.65 -10.00 -7.28
C LEU A 281 12.52 -10.05 -8.81
N VAL A 282 11.31 -10.26 -9.34
CA VAL A 282 11.10 -10.46 -10.79
C VAL A 282 11.60 -9.28 -11.62
N ALA A 283 11.15 -8.07 -11.34
CA ALA A 283 11.56 -6.90 -12.10
C ALA A 283 13.06 -6.54 -11.90
N PRO A 284 13.63 -6.53 -10.67
CA PRO A 284 15.06 -6.33 -10.49
C PRO A 284 15.92 -7.38 -11.18
N ALA A 285 15.55 -8.67 -11.12
CA ALA A 285 16.25 -9.74 -11.79
C ALA A 285 16.21 -9.57 -13.33
N PHE A 286 15.05 -9.21 -13.88
CA PHE A 286 14.92 -8.88 -15.30
C PHE A 286 15.87 -7.74 -15.69
N VAL A 287 15.85 -6.63 -14.95
CA VAL A 287 16.75 -5.48 -15.22
C VAL A 287 18.22 -5.87 -15.11
N ALA A 288 18.60 -6.58 -14.05
CA ALA A 288 19.98 -7.05 -13.87
C ALA A 288 20.42 -7.97 -15.02
N CYS A 289 19.55 -8.91 -15.43
CA CYS A 289 19.82 -9.82 -16.54
C CYS A 289 20.01 -9.05 -17.87
N VAL A 290 19.13 -8.11 -18.19
CA VAL A 290 19.23 -7.27 -19.40
C VAL A 290 20.53 -6.46 -19.41
N VAL A 291 20.86 -5.78 -18.31
CA VAL A 291 22.08 -4.97 -18.20
C VAL A 291 23.32 -5.85 -18.29
N MET A 292 23.32 -6.98 -17.61
CA MET A 292 24.45 -7.92 -17.64
C MET A 292 24.68 -8.48 -19.06
N LEU A 293 23.63 -8.98 -19.72
CA LEU A 293 23.73 -9.57 -21.06
C LEU A 293 24.13 -8.52 -22.10
N ALA A 294 23.61 -7.29 -22.01
CA ALA A 294 24.02 -6.19 -22.87
C ALA A 294 25.50 -5.84 -22.69
N GLY A 295 25.99 -5.78 -21.43
CA GLY A 295 27.40 -5.56 -21.13
C GLY A 295 28.30 -6.69 -21.63
N LEU A 296 27.92 -7.94 -21.42
CA LEU A 296 28.64 -9.12 -21.94
C LEU A 296 28.66 -9.15 -23.46
N GLY A 297 27.60 -8.67 -24.13
CA GLY A 297 27.50 -8.58 -25.60
C GLY A 297 28.57 -7.71 -26.23
N LEU A 298 29.13 -6.74 -25.50
CA LEU A 298 30.26 -5.92 -25.96
C LEU A 298 31.52 -6.74 -26.17
N ARG A 299 31.64 -7.91 -25.49
CA ARG A 299 32.85 -8.78 -25.56
C ARG A 299 32.54 -10.11 -26.24
N TRP A 300 31.31 -10.64 -26.09
CA TRP A 300 30.87 -11.95 -26.57
C TRP A 300 29.56 -11.83 -27.35
N PRO A 301 29.61 -11.94 -28.70
CA PRO A 301 28.41 -11.79 -29.55
C PRO A 301 27.26 -12.74 -29.18
N ALA A 302 27.57 -13.94 -28.66
CA ALA A 302 26.56 -14.89 -28.20
C ALA A 302 25.66 -14.35 -27.08
N ALA A 303 26.15 -13.38 -26.28
CA ALA A 303 25.33 -12.74 -25.25
C ALA A 303 24.16 -11.92 -25.83
N TRP A 304 24.29 -11.39 -27.04
CA TRP A 304 23.17 -10.74 -27.74
C TRP A 304 22.04 -11.73 -28.07
N LEU A 305 22.40 -12.96 -28.46
CA LEU A 305 21.39 -13.99 -28.67
C LEU A 305 20.67 -14.35 -27.34
N ALA A 306 21.43 -14.49 -26.26
CA ALA A 306 20.84 -14.69 -24.93
C ALA A 306 19.93 -13.53 -24.51
N LEU A 307 20.34 -12.28 -24.80
CA LEU A 307 19.52 -11.09 -24.54
C LEU A 307 18.21 -11.14 -25.35
N LEU A 308 18.27 -11.52 -26.62
CA LEU A 308 17.05 -11.68 -27.44
C LEU A 308 16.12 -12.75 -26.86
N LEU A 309 16.66 -13.88 -26.37
CA LEU A 309 15.87 -14.94 -25.73
C LEU A 309 15.18 -14.47 -24.43
N VAL A 310 15.63 -13.40 -23.82
CA VAL A 310 14.98 -12.78 -22.64
C VAL A 310 13.97 -11.70 -23.07
N VAL A 311 14.38 -10.79 -23.96
CA VAL A 311 13.60 -9.60 -24.33
C VAL A 311 12.43 -9.94 -25.25
N VAL A 312 12.62 -10.87 -26.19
CA VAL A 312 11.53 -11.24 -27.12
C VAL A 312 10.35 -11.89 -26.42
N PRO A 313 10.49 -12.94 -25.59
CA PRO A 313 9.37 -13.50 -24.84
C PRO A 313 8.70 -12.50 -23.90
N TYR A 314 9.49 -11.65 -23.23
CA TYR A 314 8.96 -10.57 -22.41
C TYR A 314 8.07 -9.62 -23.23
N THR A 315 8.55 -9.18 -24.39
CA THR A 315 7.81 -8.27 -25.28
C THR A 315 6.53 -8.91 -25.80
N LEU A 316 6.61 -10.17 -26.23
CA LEU A 316 5.43 -10.93 -26.69
C LEU A 316 4.39 -11.08 -25.58
N LEU A 317 4.83 -11.36 -24.34
CA LEU A 317 3.92 -11.45 -23.20
C LEU A 317 3.30 -10.08 -22.87
N ALA A 318 4.08 -9.00 -22.92
CA ALA A 318 3.58 -7.63 -22.73
C ALA A 318 2.52 -7.25 -23.78
N LEU A 319 2.78 -7.59 -25.05
CA LEU A 319 1.82 -7.39 -26.16
C LEU A 319 0.56 -8.22 -25.97
N LEU A 320 0.68 -9.48 -25.58
CA LEU A 320 -0.46 -10.35 -25.31
C LEU A 320 -1.32 -9.81 -24.16
N CYS A 321 -0.71 -9.40 -23.04
CA CYS A 321 -1.43 -8.78 -21.94
C CYS A 321 -2.09 -7.45 -22.34
N ALA A 322 -1.40 -6.63 -23.13
CA ALA A 322 -1.94 -5.38 -23.65
C ALA A 322 -3.14 -5.62 -24.59
N TYR A 323 -3.04 -6.62 -25.48
CA TYR A 323 -4.14 -7.03 -26.33
C TYR A 323 -5.35 -7.49 -25.50
N GLN A 324 -5.17 -8.39 -24.54
CA GLN A 324 -6.24 -8.88 -23.67
C GLN A 324 -6.95 -7.76 -22.90
N LEU A 325 -6.18 -6.81 -22.32
CA LEU A 325 -6.73 -5.67 -21.61
C LEU A 325 -7.51 -4.73 -22.53
N SER A 326 -6.95 -4.41 -23.70
CA SER A 326 -7.59 -3.52 -24.68
C SER A 326 -8.86 -4.15 -25.26
N HIS A 327 -8.84 -5.45 -25.53
CA HIS A 327 -10.00 -6.18 -26.00
C HIS A 327 -11.13 -6.24 -24.95
N ARG A 328 -10.80 -6.53 -23.67
CA ARG A 328 -11.77 -6.51 -22.56
C ARG A 328 -12.35 -5.11 -22.33
N ALA A 329 -11.53 -4.07 -22.45
CA ALA A 329 -11.96 -2.68 -22.34
C ALA A 329 -12.74 -2.19 -23.57
N ARG A 330 -12.81 -2.99 -24.67
CA ARG A 330 -13.37 -2.62 -25.98
C ARG A 330 -12.73 -1.36 -26.57
N GLU A 331 -11.44 -1.15 -26.31
CA GLU A 331 -10.68 0.01 -26.77
C GLU A 331 -9.30 -0.40 -27.29
N MET A 332 -9.27 -0.99 -28.50
CA MET A 332 -8.03 -1.49 -29.12
C MET A 332 -6.95 -0.43 -29.32
N ARG A 333 -7.34 0.86 -29.42
CA ARG A 333 -6.39 1.99 -29.48
C ARG A 333 -5.49 2.12 -28.25
N LEU A 334 -5.85 1.50 -27.12
CA LEU A 334 -5.04 1.51 -25.89
C LEU A 334 -3.90 0.49 -25.95
N MET A 335 -3.96 -0.52 -26.82
CA MET A 335 -2.98 -1.61 -26.90
C MET A 335 -1.53 -1.12 -26.98
N PRO A 336 -1.13 -0.22 -27.92
CA PRO A 336 0.25 0.25 -28.01
C PRO A 336 0.68 1.04 -26.76
N ILE A 337 -0.24 1.76 -26.12
CA ILE A 337 0.07 2.52 -24.89
C ILE A 337 0.27 1.55 -23.72
N ILE A 338 -0.61 0.55 -23.54
CA ILE A 338 -0.50 -0.44 -22.46
C ILE A 338 0.79 -1.26 -22.63
N SER A 339 1.15 -1.66 -23.85
CA SER A 339 2.38 -2.42 -24.09
C SER A 339 3.65 -1.64 -23.72
N LEU A 340 3.63 -0.30 -23.82
CA LEU A 340 4.70 0.57 -23.38
C LEU A 340 4.70 0.78 -21.85
N ILE A 341 3.54 0.76 -21.20
CA ILE A 341 3.43 1.00 -19.75
C ILE A 341 4.09 -0.13 -18.94
N PHE A 342 3.95 -1.38 -19.34
CA PHE A 342 4.56 -2.51 -18.64
C PHE A 342 6.09 -2.40 -18.50
N PRO A 343 6.88 -2.19 -19.58
CA PRO A 343 8.30 -1.96 -19.42
C PRO A 343 8.64 -0.70 -18.62
N VAL A 344 7.85 0.38 -18.71
CA VAL A 344 8.05 1.55 -17.85
C VAL A 344 7.95 1.16 -16.37
N ILE A 345 6.93 0.40 -15.98
CA ILE A 345 6.76 -0.08 -14.61
C ILE A 345 7.96 -0.95 -14.18
N HIS A 346 8.29 -1.98 -14.97
CA HIS A 346 9.29 -2.97 -14.57
C HIS A 346 10.69 -2.40 -14.57
N LEU A 347 11.04 -1.61 -15.58
CA LEU A 347 12.39 -1.01 -15.67
C LEU A 347 12.59 0.06 -14.58
N THR A 348 11.62 0.94 -14.35
CA THR A 348 11.75 1.97 -13.32
C THR A 348 11.76 1.38 -11.91
N TRP A 349 10.87 0.43 -11.63
CA TRP A 349 10.83 -0.21 -10.32
C TRP A 349 12.07 -1.10 -10.08
N GLY A 350 12.43 -1.92 -11.07
CA GLY A 350 13.58 -2.83 -10.97
C GLY A 350 14.91 -2.10 -10.81
N SER A 351 15.18 -1.10 -11.65
CA SER A 351 16.40 -0.31 -11.56
C SER A 351 16.51 0.47 -10.25
N SER A 352 15.41 1.11 -9.82
CA SER A 352 15.40 1.87 -8.57
C SER A 352 15.51 0.99 -7.32
N PHE A 353 15.00 -0.24 -7.36
CA PHE A 353 15.21 -1.22 -6.29
C PHE A 353 16.70 -1.63 -6.20
N LEU A 354 17.35 -1.97 -7.33
CA LEU A 354 18.78 -2.30 -7.37
C LEU A 354 19.65 -1.15 -6.88
N VAL A 355 19.42 0.06 -7.40
CA VAL A 355 20.11 1.27 -6.94
C VAL A 355 19.85 1.53 -5.46
N GLY A 356 18.62 1.32 -4.98
CA GLY A 356 18.26 1.46 -3.58
C GLY A 356 18.94 0.45 -2.66
N LEU A 357 19.26 -0.76 -3.16
CA LEU A 357 20.07 -1.75 -2.42
C LEU A 357 21.52 -1.32 -2.28
N LEU A 358 22.10 -0.68 -3.30
CA LEU A 358 23.49 -0.22 -3.29
C LEU A 358 23.69 1.06 -2.46
N ARG A 359 22.69 1.93 -2.39
CA ARG A 359 22.75 3.16 -1.59
C ARG A 359 22.58 2.86 -0.11
N GLY A 360 23.35 3.50 0.75
CA GLY A 360 23.13 3.51 2.20
C GLY A 360 21.70 3.98 2.57
N PRO A 361 21.27 3.83 3.85
CA PRO A 361 20.05 4.46 4.31
C PRO A 361 20.12 5.96 4.02
N ARG A 362 19.07 6.52 3.40
CA ARG A 362 19.04 7.97 3.19
C ARG A 362 18.92 8.66 4.55
N PRO A 363 19.74 9.68 4.82
CA PRO A 363 19.43 10.61 5.90
C PRO A 363 18.03 11.17 5.65
N THR A 364 17.26 11.24 6.66
CA THR A 364 15.98 11.98 6.63
C THR A 364 16.34 13.45 6.81
N ASP A 365 16.45 14.20 5.73
CA ASP A 365 16.42 15.66 5.77
C ASP A 365 15.00 16.13 6.09
#